data_52b76b18d854ee8a97966142321070d3
#
_entry.id   52b76b18d854ee8a97966142321070d3
#
_cell.length_a   1.000
_cell.length_b   1.000
_cell.length_c   1.000
_cell.angle_alpha   90.00
_cell.angle_beta   90.00
_cell.angle_gamma   90.00
#
_symmetry.space_group_name_H-M   'P 1'
#
loop_
_entity.id
_entity.type
_entity.pdbx_description
1 polymer ?
#
loop_
_entity_poly.entity_id
_entity_poly.type
_entity_poly.pdbx_seq_one_letter_code
_entity_poly.pdbx_strand_id
1 'polypeptide(L)'
;MQNRLGIKPAGFRTPGGFSNGLRDRPDVRAMLQELGYSWISSLYPPHPYTEPMQEPSRAIVDAIVAAHANSQPFAYPDGLIEIPMSPISDIGAFRTCRWKLDWFLAVIRELVEWTIEHRAVFDFLAHPSCLYVVDPEFKAVELICDLVKKHRDRAAIVGLDTIAQ
;
A
#
# COMPACT_ATOMS: atom_id res chain seq x y z
N MET A 1 -4.86 -23.53 -5.51
CA MET A 1 -5.90 -22.90 -4.70
C MET A 1 -7.29 -23.33 -5.13
N GLN A 2 -7.65 -23.16 -6.41
CA GLN A 2 -8.98 -23.49 -6.94
C GLN A 2 -9.44 -24.92 -6.63
N ASN A 3 -8.58 -25.93 -6.81
CA ASN A 3 -8.91 -27.35 -6.56
C ASN A 3 -9.08 -27.71 -5.08
N ARG A 4 -8.57 -26.90 -4.15
CA ARG A 4 -8.64 -27.18 -2.70
C ARG A 4 -9.65 -26.31 -1.97
N LEU A 5 -9.87 -25.09 -2.42
CA LEU A 5 -10.69 -24.10 -1.73
C LEU A 5 -11.91 -23.65 -2.55
N GLY A 6 -12.03 -24.06 -3.82
CA GLY A 6 -13.08 -23.61 -4.73
C GLY A 6 -12.99 -22.12 -5.11
N ILE A 7 -11.91 -21.42 -4.69
CA ILE A 7 -11.73 -19.99 -4.91
C ILE A 7 -10.73 -19.77 -6.05
N LYS A 8 -11.12 -18.99 -7.05
CA LYS A 8 -10.24 -18.47 -8.10
C LYS A 8 -9.88 -17.02 -7.73
N PRO A 9 -8.66 -16.75 -7.25
CA PRO A 9 -8.27 -15.37 -6.94
C PRO A 9 -8.14 -14.56 -8.24
N ALA A 10 -8.62 -13.32 -8.22
CA ALA A 10 -8.50 -12.41 -9.34
C ALA A 10 -7.18 -11.65 -9.34
N GLY A 11 -6.51 -11.55 -8.18
CA GLY A 11 -5.28 -10.83 -8.03
C GLY A 11 -4.24 -11.51 -7.16
N PHE A 12 -3.05 -10.96 -7.19
CA PHE A 12 -1.88 -11.50 -6.49
C PHE A 12 -1.05 -10.36 -5.88
N ARG A 13 -0.66 -10.52 -4.62
CA ARG A 13 0.35 -9.66 -3.98
C ARG A 13 1.66 -10.41 -3.87
N THR A 14 2.75 -9.77 -4.30
CA THR A 14 4.08 -10.37 -4.18
C THR A 14 4.53 -10.44 -2.72
N PRO A 15 5.28 -11.48 -2.34
CA PRO A 15 5.92 -11.56 -1.03
C PRO A 15 7.13 -10.61 -0.99
N GLY A 16 6.89 -9.35 -0.70
CA GLY A 16 7.82 -8.24 -0.84
C GLY A 16 7.51 -7.38 -2.07
N GLY A 17 7.94 -6.12 -2.04
CA GLY A 17 7.71 -5.16 -3.11
C GLY A 17 8.94 -4.94 -3.97
N PHE A 18 8.73 -4.46 -5.17
CA PHE A 18 9.76 -4.04 -6.12
C PHE A 18 9.63 -2.54 -6.38
N SER A 19 10.73 -1.81 -6.39
CA SER A 19 10.74 -0.36 -6.65
C SER A 19 10.20 0.02 -8.03
N ASN A 20 10.23 -0.90 -8.99
CA ASN A 20 9.74 -0.72 -10.36
C ASN A 20 8.50 -1.59 -10.70
N GLY A 21 7.94 -2.28 -9.69
CA GLY A 21 6.89 -3.27 -9.92
C GLY A 21 7.35 -4.38 -10.88
N LEU A 22 6.50 -4.77 -11.81
CA LEU A 22 6.83 -5.76 -12.86
C LEU A 22 7.10 -5.12 -14.24
N ARG A 23 7.51 -3.83 -14.31
CA ARG A 23 7.76 -3.16 -15.60
C ARG A 23 8.75 -3.93 -16.46
N ASP A 24 9.82 -4.44 -15.86
CA ASP A 24 10.91 -5.14 -16.55
C ASP A 24 10.72 -6.67 -16.58
N ARG A 25 9.54 -7.16 -16.23
CA ARG A 25 9.23 -8.59 -16.16
C ARG A 25 7.96 -8.96 -16.94
N PRO A 26 7.96 -8.75 -18.29
CA PRO A 26 6.81 -9.14 -19.13
C PRO A 26 6.53 -10.64 -19.08
N ASP A 27 7.56 -11.47 -18.88
CA ASP A 27 7.47 -12.91 -18.70
C ASP A 27 6.59 -13.28 -17.49
N VAL A 28 6.79 -12.60 -16.35
CA VAL A 28 6.00 -12.83 -15.14
C VAL A 28 4.57 -12.34 -15.31
N ARG A 29 4.37 -11.17 -15.95
CA ARG A 29 3.03 -10.65 -16.21
C ARG A 29 2.23 -11.61 -17.11
N ALA A 30 2.83 -12.10 -18.20
CA ALA A 30 2.19 -13.07 -19.07
C ALA A 30 1.79 -14.35 -18.31
N MET A 31 2.69 -14.91 -17.51
CA MET A 31 2.40 -16.09 -16.69
C MET A 31 1.22 -15.84 -15.73
N LEU A 32 1.16 -14.66 -15.09
CA LEU A 32 0.07 -14.32 -14.17
C LEU A 32 -1.27 -14.23 -14.90
N GLN A 33 -1.29 -13.65 -16.11
CA GLN A 33 -2.49 -13.56 -16.94
C GLN A 33 -2.95 -14.94 -17.44
N GLU A 34 -2.02 -15.81 -17.83
CA GLU A 34 -2.32 -17.22 -18.18
C GLU A 34 -2.96 -17.98 -17.01
N LEU A 35 -2.53 -17.68 -15.78
CA LEU A 35 -3.13 -18.23 -14.55
C LEU A 35 -4.48 -17.57 -14.21
N GLY A 36 -4.89 -16.55 -14.96
CA GLY A 36 -6.17 -15.87 -14.83
C GLY A 36 -6.20 -14.75 -13.78
N TYR A 37 -5.02 -14.20 -13.42
CA TYR A 37 -4.96 -12.99 -12.62
C TYR A 37 -5.19 -11.75 -13.49
N SER A 38 -6.00 -10.82 -12.99
CA SER A 38 -6.30 -9.55 -13.65
C SER A 38 -5.55 -8.36 -13.04
N TRP A 39 -5.08 -8.50 -11.80
CA TRP A 39 -4.31 -7.47 -11.12
C TRP A 39 -3.20 -8.04 -10.26
N ILE A 40 -2.23 -7.19 -9.97
CA ILE A 40 -1.11 -7.46 -9.08
C ILE A 40 -0.85 -6.25 -8.18
N SER A 41 -0.35 -6.50 -6.98
CA SER A 41 0.21 -5.49 -6.10
C SER A 41 1.66 -5.86 -5.83
N SER A 42 2.57 -5.24 -6.57
CA SER A 42 4.00 -5.57 -6.58
C SER A 42 4.91 -4.36 -6.39
N LEU A 43 4.42 -3.17 -6.77
CA LEU A 43 5.19 -1.94 -6.68
C LEU A 43 5.17 -1.40 -5.26
N TYR A 44 6.37 -1.30 -4.67
CA TYR A 44 6.60 -0.62 -3.40
C TYR A 44 7.33 0.69 -3.69
N PRO A 45 6.65 1.84 -3.59
CA PRO A 45 7.21 3.11 -4.00
C PRO A 45 8.46 3.48 -3.19
N PRO A 46 9.60 3.75 -3.84
CA PRO A 46 10.81 4.13 -3.12
C PRO A 46 10.69 5.52 -2.52
N HIS A 47 11.18 5.67 -1.31
CA HIS A 47 11.31 6.95 -0.62
C HIS A 47 12.53 6.92 0.31
N PRO A 48 13.07 8.07 0.74
CA PRO A 48 14.15 8.11 1.73
C PRO A 48 13.64 7.65 3.11
N TYR A 49 14.50 6.93 3.83
CA TYR A 49 14.25 6.53 5.23
C TYR A 49 14.96 7.49 6.19
N THR A 50 14.45 7.57 7.44
CA THR A 50 15.17 8.22 8.53
C THR A 50 16.26 7.31 9.07
N GLU A 51 17.23 7.88 9.78
CA GLU A 51 18.04 7.09 10.69
C GLU A 51 17.13 6.46 11.79
N PRO A 52 17.53 5.30 12.34
CA PRO A 52 16.73 4.63 13.36
C PRO A 52 16.48 5.54 14.57
N MET A 53 15.26 5.54 15.09
CA MET A 53 14.80 6.33 16.24
C MET A 53 14.77 7.85 16.01
N GLN A 54 14.90 8.31 14.78
CA GLN A 54 14.70 9.71 14.43
C GLN A 54 13.27 9.97 13.95
N GLU A 55 12.72 11.08 14.42
CA GLU A 55 11.44 11.58 13.92
C GLU A 55 11.58 11.97 12.44
N PRO A 56 10.61 11.57 11.58
CA PRO A 56 10.65 11.98 10.19
C PRO A 56 10.55 13.50 10.07
N SER A 57 11.54 14.11 9.43
CA SER A 57 11.48 15.52 9.12
C SER A 57 10.37 15.82 8.10
N ARG A 58 9.96 17.09 8.00
CA ARG A 58 8.98 17.49 6.98
C ARG A 58 9.41 17.05 5.57
N ALA A 59 10.69 17.17 5.24
CA ALA A 59 11.22 16.73 3.93
C ALA A 59 11.05 15.23 3.67
N ILE A 60 11.21 14.39 4.70
CA ILE A 60 10.96 12.93 4.59
C ILE A 60 9.46 12.67 4.39
N VAL A 61 8.61 13.32 5.15
CA VAL A 61 7.15 13.16 5.02
C VAL A 61 6.69 13.62 3.64
N ASP A 62 7.16 14.76 3.15
CA ASP A 62 6.86 15.26 1.81
C ASP A 62 7.30 14.28 0.72
N ALA A 63 8.48 13.66 0.88
CA ALA A 63 8.97 12.65 -0.05
C ALA A 63 8.10 11.38 -0.04
N ILE A 64 7.60 10.97 1.13
CA ILE A 64 6.67 9.83 1.25
C ILE A 64 5.34 10.15 0.54
N VAL A 65 4.79 11.34 0.77
CA VAL A 65 3.55 11.79 0.12
C VAL A 65 3.74 11.91 -1.40
N ALA A 66 4.87 12.44 -1.86
CA ALA A 66 5.20 12.50 -3.28
C ALA A 66 5.35 11.11 -3.90
N ALA A 67 5.98 10.16 -3.21
CA ALA A 67 6.08 8.79 -3.65
C ALA A 67 4.69 8.13 -3.79
N HIS A 68 3.77 8.41 -2.86
CA HIS A 68 2.37 7.98 -2.94
C HIS A 68 1.65 8.61 -4.13
N ALA A 69 1.75 9.91 -4.31
CA ALA A 69 1.14 10.66 -5.41
C ALA A 69 1.58 10.14 -6.79
N ASN A 70 2.86 9.78 -6.92
CA ASN A 70 3.45 9.28 -8.16
C ASN A 70 3.23 7.77 -8.40
N SER A 71 2.60 7.07 -7.46
CA SER A 71 2.43 5.61 -7.51
C SER A 71 0.96 5.23 -7.30
N GLN A 72 0.12 5.66 -8.22
CA GLN A 72 -1.30 5.31 -8.26
C GLN A 72 -1.54 4.10 -9.17
N PRO A 73 -2.69 3.41 -9.07
CA PRO A 73 -3.01 2.26 -9.91
C PRO A 73 -2.87 2.58 -11.41
N PHE A 74 -2.31 1.62 -12.15
CA PHE A 74 -2.12 1.74 -13.60
C PHE A 74 -2.20 0.37 -14.28
N ALA A 75 -2.46 0.38 -15.60
CA ALA A 75 -2.39 -0.82 -16.40
C ALA A 75 -1.00 -0.94 -17.06
N TYR A 76 -0.40 -2.13 -17.02
CA TYR A 76 0.74 -2.47 -17.86
C TYR A 76 0.32 -2.53 -19.34
N PRO A 77 1.28 -2.45 -20.29
CA PRO A 77 0.95 -2.48 -21.73
C PRO A 77 0.19 -3.75 -22.19
N ASP A 78 0.31 -4.83 -21.43
CA ASP A 78 -0.38 -6.12 -21.66
C ASP A 78 -1.74 -6.20 -20.95
N GLY A 79 -2.16 -5.13 -20.25
CA GLY A 79 -3.48 -5.03 -19.61
C GLY A 79 -3.54 -5.56 -18.18
N LEU A 80 -2.46 -6.16 -17.63
CA LEU A 80 -2.42 -6.49 -16.20
C LEU A 80 -2.43 -5.19 -15.38
N ILE A 81 -3.28 -5.11 -14.34
CA ILE A 81 -3.39 -3.91 -13.51
C ILE A 81 -2.42 -3.99 -12.34
N GLU A 82 -1.63 -2.95 -12.15
CA GLU A 82 -0.82 -2.76 -10.94
C GLU A 82 -1.55 -1.89 -9.93
N ILE A 83 -1.64 -2.35 -8.69
CA ILE A 83 -2.11 -1.55 -7.55
C ILE A 83 -0.93 -1.39 -6.59
N PRO A 84 -0.22 -0.25 -6.64
CA PRO A 84 0.94 -0.01 -5.81
C PRO A 84 0.61 -0.05 -4.32
N MET A 85 1.53 -0.61 -3.53
CA MET A 85 1.46 -0.57 -2.07
C MET A 85 1.71 0.85 -1.55
N SER A 86 1.25 1.14 -0.32
CA SER A 86 1.62 2.38 0.36
C SER A 86 3.14 2.51 0.46
N PRO A 87 3.71 3.71 0.28
CA PRO A 87 5.17 3.91 0.28
C PRO A 87 5.81 3.63 1.63
N ILE A 88 5.07 3.81 2.72
CA ILE A 88 5.51 3.44 4.07
C ILE A 88 4.66 2.29 4.61
N SER A 89 5.32 1.31 5.20
CA SER A 89 4.69 0.18 5.89
C SER A 89 5.11 0.12 7.35
N ASP A 90 4.42 -0.71 8.12
CA ASP A 90 4.80 -1.04 9.49
C ASP A 90 6.25 -1.58 9.60
N ILE A 91 6.69 -2.38 8.62
CA ILE A 91 8.09 -2.85 8.56
C ILE A 91 9.06 -1.69 8.35
N GLY A 92 8.79 -0.81 7.39
CA GLY A 92 9.60 0.38 7.14
C GLY A 92 9.67 1.29 8.36
N ALA A 93 8.52 1.60 8.94
CA ALA A 93 8.41 2.47 10.10
C ALA A 93 9.01 1.84 11.37
N PHE A 94 8.57 0.63 11.74
CA PHE A 94 8.86 0.09 13.09
C PHE A 94 10.12 -0.77 13.12
N ARG A 95 10.43 -1.55 12.09
CA ARG A 95 11.62 -2.41 12.07
C ARG A 95 12.85 -1.70 11.52
N THR A 96 12.69 -0.96 10.43
CA THR A 96 13.81 -0.27 9.76
C THR A 96 14.13 1.04 10.49
N CYS A 97 13.18 1.96 10.55
CA CYS A 97 13.39 3.29 11.12
C CYS A 97 13.17 3.36 12.62
N ARG A 98 12.59 2.34 13.25
CA ARG A 98 12.25 2.30 14.68
C ARG A 98 11.45 3.53 15.14
N TRP A 99 10.49 3.94 14.32
CA TRP A 99 9.62 5.06 14.63
C TRP A 99 8.74 4.77 15.83
N LYS A 100 8.38 5.84 16.56
CA LYS A 100 7.29 5.81 17.53
C LYS A 100 5.95 5.72 16.81
N LEU A 101 4.95 5.17 17.49
CA LEU A 101 3.61 5.02 16.93
C LEU A 101 3.03 6.36 16.47
N ASP A 102 3.17 7.42 17.29
CA ASP A 102 2.61 8.75 16.97
C ASP A 102 3.16 9.31 15.64
N TRP A 103 4.45 9.10 15.36
CA TRP A 103 5.05 9.54 14.10
C TRP A 103 4.48 8.78 12.89
N PHE A 104 4.30 7.46 13.06
CA PHE A 104 3.67 6.64 12.02
C PHE A 104 2.23 7.07 11.79
N LEU A 105 1.44 7.27 12.84
CA LEU A 105 0.05 7.72 12.75
C LEU A 105 -0.06 9.09 12.05
N ALA A 106 0.86 10.01 12.32
CA ALA A 106 0.89 11.32 11.66
C ALA A 106 1.10 11.16 10.15
N VAL A 107 2.05 10.33 9.72
CA VAL A 107 2.32 10.07 8.29
C VAL A 107 1.15 9.36 7.63
N ILE A 108 0.56 8.34 8.27
CA ILE A 108 -0.63 7.64 7.74
C ILE A 108 -1.80 8.62 7.57
N ARG A 109 -2.01 9.52 8.53
CA ARG A 109 -3.04 10.55 8.42
C ARG A 109 -2.84 11.41 7.17
N GLU A 110 -1.65 11.95 6.97
CA GLU A 110 -1.36 12.79 5.80
C GLU A 110 -1.58 12.05 4.47
N LEU A 111 -1.16 10.78 4.39
CA LEU A 111 -1.37 9.95 3.19
C LEU A 111 -2.86 9.72 2.91
N VAL A 112 -3.64 9.42 3.94
CA VAL A 112 -5.09 9.17 3.78
C VAL A 112 -5.83 10.47 3.46
N GLU A 113 -5.51 11.58 4.11
CA GLU A 113 -6.10 12.89 3.83
C GLU A 113 -5.78 13.34 2.40
N TRP A 114 -4.52 13.19 1.97
CA TRP A 114 -4.12 13.44 0.58
C TRP A 114 -4.91 12.57 -0.40
N THR A 115 -5.07 11.28 -0.10
CA THR A 115 -5.82 10.32 -0.92
C THR A 115 -7.28 10.75 -1.09
N ILE A 116 -7.92 11.16 0.01
CA ILE A 116 -9.32 11.63 0.00
C ILE A 116 -9.46 12.93 -0.82
N GLU A 117 -8.53 13.87 -0.66
CA GLU A 117 -8.52 15.14 -1.36
C GLU A 117 -8.35 14.97 -2.87
N HIS A 118 -7.46 14.06 -3.28
CA HIS A 118 -7.11 13.85 -4.70
C HIS A 118 -7.93 12.74 -5.37
N ARG A 119 -8.90 12.12 -4.66
CA ARG A 119 -9.70 10.98 -5.15
C ARG A 119 -8.81 9.84 -5.66
N ALA A 120 -7.80 9.55 -4.90
CA ALA A 120 -6.74 8.59 -5.19
C ALA A 120 -6.98 7.25 -4.48
N VAL A 121 -6.04 6.32 -4.61
CA VAL A 121 -6.06 5.00 -3.96
C VAL A 121 -4.94 4.94 -2.93
N PHE A 122 -5.24 4.46 -1.73
CA PHE A 122 -4.27 4.15 -0.68
C PHE A 122 -4.36 2.66 -0.31
N ASP A 123 -3.41 1.87 -0.77
CA ASP A 123 -3.31 0.44 -0.45
C ASP A 123 -2.41 0.25 0.79
N PHE A 124 -3.03 0.25 1.98
CA PHE A 124 -2.32 0.15 3.25
C PHE A 124 -1.57 -1.16 3.41
N LEU A 125 -0.24 -1.10 3.39
CA LEU A 125 0.64 -2.26 3.61
C LEU A 125 0.99 -2.38 5.09
N ALA A 126 0.49 -3.44 5.72
CA ALA A 126 0.81 -3.78 7.10
C ALA A 126 0.89 -5.30 7.31
N HIS A 127 1.67 -5.70 8.30
CA HIS A 127 1.85 -7.09 8.71
C HIS A 127 1.33 -7.24 10.14
N PRO A 128 0.27 -8.00 10.41
CA PRO A 128 -0.33 -8.09 11.74
C PRO A 128 0.68 -8.38 12.85
N SER A 129 1.67 -9.23 12.58
CA SER A 129 2.72 -9.58 13.54
C SER A 129 3.71 -8.45 13.85
N CYS A 130 3.97 -7.55 12.87
CA CYS A 130 4.84 -6.41 13.07
C CYS A 130 4.07 -5.22 13.66
N LEU A 131 2.89 -4.94 13.11
CA LEU A 131 2.02 -3.87 13.57
C LEU A 131 1.66 -4.04 15.06
N TYR A 132 1.22 -5.25 15.46
CA TYR A 132 0.81 -5.55 16.83
C TYR A 132 1.88 -5.27 17.90
N VAL A 133 3.17 -5.37 17.56
CA VAL A 133 4.27 -5.14 18.53
C VAL A 133 4.33 -3.68 18.98
N VAL A 134 4.04 -2.72 18.08
CA VAL A 134 4.12 -1.29 18.37
C VAL A 134 2.74 -0.65 18.52
N ASP A 135 1.75 -1.19 17.80
CA ASP A 135 0.36 -0.75 17.79
C ASP A 135 -0.59 -1.92 18.14
N PRO A 136 -0.57 -2.41 19.39
CA PRO A 136 -1.39 -3.55 19.82
C PRO A 136 -2.89 -3.28 19.79
N GLU A 137 -3.30 -2.02 19.78
CA GLU A 137 -4.69 -1.58 19.67
C GLU A 137 -5.12 -1.32 18.22
N PHE A 138 -4.22 -1.50 17.23
CA PHE A 138 -4.48 -1.24 15.80
C PHE A 138 -4.97 0.20 15.52
N LYS A 139 -4.44 1.17 16.23
CA LYS A 139 -4.78 2.60 16.07
C LYS A 139 -4.56 3.11 14.64
N ALA A 140 -3.59 2.57 13.92
CA ALA A 140 -3.38 2.91 12.51
C ALA A 140 -4.58 2.51 11.64
N VAL A 141 -5.15 1.33 11.88
CA VAL A 141 -6.34 0.85 11.18
C VAL A 141 -7.57 1.67 11.59
N GLU A 142 -7.74 1.92 12.89
CA GLU A 142 -8.83 2.75 13.43
C GLU A 142 -8.79 4.17 12.83
N LEU A 143 -7.61 4.79 12.79
CA LEU A 143 -7.40 6.10 12.18
C LEU A 143 -7.87 6.14 10.71
N ILE A 144 -7.50 5.14 9.91
CA ILE A 144 -7.92 5.05 8.50
C ILE A 144 -9.44 4.93 8.43
N CYS A 145 -10.05 4.04 9.22
CA CYS A 145 -11.49 3.85 9.27
C CYS A 145 -12.24 5.13 9.66
N ASP A 146 -11.75 5.86 10.66
CA ASP A 146 -12.36 7.10 11.13
C ASP A 146 -12.28 8.22 10.10
N LEU A 147 -11.14 8.37 9.42
CA LEU A 147 -10.99 9.34 8.35
C LEU A 147 -11.94 9.05 7.19
N VAL A 148 -12.03 7.79 6.75
CA VAL A 148 -12.96 7.40 5.69
C VAL A 148 -14.42 7.59 6.13
N LYS A 149 -14.76 7.20 7.37
CA LYS A 149 -16.12 7.40 7.91
C LYS A 149 -16.52 8.88 7.95
N LYS A 150 -15.58 9.77 8.30
CA LYS A 150 -15.81 11.23 8.30
C LYS A 150 -16.07 11.76 6.89
N HIS A 151 -15.52 11.12 5.86
CA HIS A 151 -15.61 11.54 4.47
C HIS A 151 -16.33 10.53 3.57
N ARG A 152 -17.33 9.82 4.12
CA ARG A 152 -18.07 8.74 3.44
C ARG A 152 -18.83 9.16 2.17
N ASP A 153 -18.96 10.45 1.93
CA ASP A 153 -19.54 11.04 0.72
C ASP A 153 -18.57 10.96 -0.48
N ARG A 154 -17.26 10.79 -0.23
CA ARG A 154 -16.20 10.82 -1.26
C ARG A 154 -15.08 9.82 -1.05
N ALA A 155 -15.15 8.98 -0.01
CA ALA A 155 -14.17 7.95 0.29
C ALA A 155 -14.84 6.66 0.75
N ALA A 156 -14.25 5.52 0.40
CA ALA A 156 -14.71 4.20 0.82
C ALA A 156 -13.52 3.26 1.03
N ILE A 157 -13.68 2.27 1.92
CA ILE A 157 -12.75 1.14 2.04
C ILE A 157 -13.32 0.00 1.21
N VAL A 158 -12.55 -0.46 0.24
CA VAL A 158 -12.94 -1.53 -0.68
C VAL A 158 -11.82 -2.55 -0.85
N GLY A 159 -12.14 -3.71 -1.40
CA GLY A 159 -11.12 -4.69 -1.78
C GLY A 159 -10.38 -4.30 -3.05
N LEU A 160 -9.16 -4.83 -3.23
CA LEU A 160 -8.34 -4.54 -4.43
C LEU A 160 -9.01 -5.02 -5.72
N ASP A 161 -9.86 -6.05 -5.67
CA ASP A 161 -10.67 -6.49 -6.81
C ASP A 161 -11.62 -5.39 -7.33
N THR A 162 -12.11 -4.52 -6.42
CA THR A 162 -12.96 -3.37 -6.80
C THR A 162 -12.14 -2.24 -7.41
N ILE A 163 -10.89 -2.05 -6.94
CA ILE A 163 -9.97 -1.06 -7.51
C ILE A 163 -9.53 -1.45 -8.92
N ALA A 164 -9.43 -2.76 -9.20
CA ALA A 164 -8.98 -3.31 -10.48
C ALA A 164 -10.08 -3.37 -11.57
N GLN A 165 -11.28 -2.88 -11.32
CA GLN A 165 -12.39 -2.82 -12.27
C GLN A 165 -12.43 -1.48 -13.01
#